data_11aa497e1469da1c4030b4135cf7d364
#
_entry.id   11aa497e1469da1c4030b4135cf7d364
#
_cell.length_a   1.000
_cell.length_b   1.000
_cell.length_c   1.000
_cell.angle_alpha   90.00
_cell.angle_beta   90.00
_cell.angle_gamma   90.00
#
_symmetry.space_group_name_H-M   'P 1'
#
loop_
_entity.id
_entity.type
_entity.pdbx_description
1 polymer ?
#
loop_
_entity_poly.entity_id
_entity_poly.type
_entity_poly.pdbx_seq_one_letter_code
_entity_poly.pdbx_strand_id
1 'polypeptide(L)'
;MKVDWLRIKEFFWPVLEKLSDDEKNKEAESLERDLSKIKANTWNDSCELALNEAKKLYELEEQRRASADSKAAIYLAAITALAPVLTSLIPGAITKFDGSKFIDGLSFIIFIYALIKLLRAALWAFDTLKVSASHRVDINELTNIWSDDDKKYEKRLIIANLSCVRRNRNGVNLKVTCIKMTHALLLRIFVAFFLLLLIQSANLLISNINPSSDSSLNISNNKGDCDDLPAGIYSI
;
A
#
# COMPACT_ATOMS: atom_id res chain seq x y z
N MET A 1 0.29 -21.70 -26.87
CA MET A 1 0.14 -20.46 -26.06
C MET A 1 1.31 -20.43 -25.07
N LYS A 2 2.36 -19.63 -25.35
CA LYS A 2 3.50 -19.49 -24.44
C LYS A 2 3.02 -18.63 -23.27
N VAL A 3 2.92 -19.22 -22.10
CA VAL A 3 2.60 -18.51 -20.86
C VAL A 3 3.78 -17.60 -20.57
N ASP A 4 3.52 -16.29 -20.54
CA ASP A 4 4.55 -15.28 -20.27
C ASP A 4 4.85 -15.27 -18.75
N TRP A 5 5.83 -16.09 -18.35
CA TRP A 5 6.25 -16.27 -16.96
C TRP A 5 6.65 -14.95 -16.29
N LEU A 6 7.17 -13.98 -17.06
CA LEU A 6 7.49 -12.64 -16.57
C LEU A 6 6.24 -11.90 -16.10
N ARG A 7 5.15 -11.92 -16.88
CA ARG A 7 3.89 -11.29 -16.49
C ARG A 7 3.27 -11.94 -15.25
N ILE A 8 3.38 -13.27 -15.14
CA ILE A 8 2.89 -13.99 -13.96
C ILE A 8 3.72 -13.57 -12.74
N LYS A 9 5.06 -13.54 -12.83
CA LYS A 9 5.94 -13.11 -11.76
C LYS A 9 5.65 -11.65 -11.35
N GLU A 10 5.47 -10.74 -12.30
CA GLU A 10 5.12 -9.34 -12.03
C GLU A 10 3.73 -9.21 -11.38
N PHE A 11 2.78 -10.05 -11.79
CA PHE A 11 1.46 -10.07 -11.15
C PHE A 11 1.57 -10.48 -9.68
N PHE A 12 2.29 -11.57 -9.37
CA PHE A 12 2.45 -12.03 -7.99
C PHE A 12 3.46 -11.20 -7.19
N TRP A 13 4.51 -10.70 -7.82
CA TRP A 13 5.60 -9.99 -7.15
C TRP A 13 6.07 -8.79 -7.96
N PRO A 14 5.27 -7.69 -8.04
CA PRO A 14 5.69 -6.49 -8.73
C PRO A 14 6.92 -5.91 -8.01
N VAL A 15 8.03 -5.78 -8.70
CA VAL A 15 9.27 -5.17 -8.21
C VAL A 15 9.49 -3.90 -9.01
N LEU A 16 9.86 -2.81 -8.33
CA LEU A 16 10.39 -1.66 -9.02
C LEU A 16 11.76 -2.05 -9.56
N GLU A 17 11.92 -2.06 -10.88
CA GLU A 17 13.22 -2.25 -11.47
C GLU A 17 14.15 -1.13 -10.99
N LYS A 18 15.28 -1.51 -10.40
CA LYS A 18 16.33 -0.55 -10.10
C LYS A 18 16.92 -0.11 -11.42
N LEU A 19 16.93 1.20 -11.65
CA LEU A 19 17.64 1.73 -12.81
C LEU A 19 19.06 1.19 -12.86
N SER A 20 19.46 0.73 -14.02
CA SER A 20 20.85 0.36 -14.28
C SER A 20 21.76 1.59 -14.11
N ASP A 21 23.05 1.37 -13.92
CA ASP A 21 23.97 2.51 -13.76
C ASP A 21 24.04 3.38 -15.03
N ASP A 22 23.86 2.77 -16.20
CA ASP A 22 23.76 3.50 -17.48
C ASP A 22 22.49 4.38 -17.54
N GLU A 23 21.37 3.89 -17.03
CA GLU A 23 20.11 4.67 -16.97
C GLU A 23 20.21 5.82 -15.98
N LYS A 24 20.85 5.62 -14.83
CA LYS A 24 21.11 6.68 -13.85
C LYS A 24 22.02 7.78 -14.45
N ASN A 25 23.06 7.38 -15.19
CA ASN A 25 23.95 8.34 -15.85
C ASN A 25 23.21 9.13 -16.93
N LYS A 26 22.39 8.47 -17.75
CA LYS A 26 21.55 9.17 -18.74
C LYS A 26 20.55 10.12 -18.10
N GLU A 27 20.00 9.76 -16.94
CA GLU A 27 19.08 10.61 -16.19
C GLU A 27 19.81 11.82 -15.61
N ALA A 28 21.01 11.64 -15.05
CA ALA A 28 21.86 12.74 -14.56
C ALA A 28 22.26 13.68 -15.70
N GLU A 29 22.70 13.17 -16.85
CA GLU A 29 23.01 13.98 -18.03
C GLU A 29 21.79 14.75 -18.56
N SER A 30 20.60 14.10 -18.54
CA SER A 30 19.35 14.75 -18.92
C SER A 30 19.01 15.90 -17.98
N LEU A 31 19.20 15.70 -16.66
CA LEU A 31 18.99 16.74 -15.65
C LEU A 31 19.91 17.93 -15.89
N GLU A 32 21.21 17.70 -16.06
CA GLU A 32 22.19 18.76 -16.30
C GLU A 32 21.89 19.53 -17.59
N ARG A 33 21.51 18.82 -18.65
CA ARG A 33 21.12 19.41 -19.92
C ARG A 33 19.90 20.32 -19.80
N ASP A 34 18.89 19.87 -19.05
CA ASP A 34 17.68 20.66 -18.83
C ASP A 34 17.96 21.89 -17.95
N LEU A 35 18.77 21.76 -16.90
CA LEU A 35 19.19 22.87 -16.06
C LEU A 35 20.02 23.89 -16.84
N SER A 36 20.89 23.44 -17.74
CA SER A 36 21.69 24.30 -18.61
C SER A 36 20.81 25.10 -19.57
N LYS A 37 19.78 24.47 -20.16
CA LYS A 37 18.78 25.15 -21.00
C LYS A 37 18.00 26.22 -20.24
N ILE A 38 17.56 25.91 -19.01
CA ILE A 38 16.83 26.85 -18.14
C ILE A 38 17.70 28.07 -17.85
N LYS A 39 19.00 27.87 -17.56
CA LYS A 39 19.95 28.98 -17.27
C LYS A 39 20.30 29.80 -18.49
N ALA A 40 20.44 29.17 -19.66
CA ALA A 40 20.85 29.81 -20.90
C ALA A 40 19.75 30.66 -21.54
N ASN A 41 18.49 30.42 -21.20
CA ASN A 41 17.37 31.15 -21.78
C ASN A 41 17.35 32.62 -21.30
N THR A 42 17.04 33.52 -22.20
CA THR A 42 17.07 34.97 -21.91
C THR A 42 15.84 35.50 -21.19
N TRP A 43 14.68 34.84 -21.35
CA TRP A 43 13.40 35.20 -20.71
C TRP A 43 12.96 36.65 -20.92
N ASN A 44 13.39 37.29 -22.01
CA ASN A 44 13.27 38.76 -22.18
C ASN A 44 11.87 39.21 -22.65
N ASP A 45 11.17 38.40 -23.46
CA ASP A 45 10.00 38.87 -24.21
C ASP A 45 8.68 38.90 -23.42
N SER A 46 8.63 38.32 -22.22
CA SER A 46 7.46 38.34 -21.33
C SER A 46 7.86 37.80 -19.94
N CYS A 47 8.77 38.53 -19.29
CA CYS A 47 9.38 38.07 -18.03
C CYS A 47 8.33 37.85 -16.94
N GLU A 48 7.34 38.73 -16.82
CA GLU A 48 6.24 38.57 -15.85
C GLU A 48 5.37 37.36 -16.14
N LEU A 49 4.99 37.11 -17.39
CA LEU A 49 4.23 35.94 -17.80
C LEU A 49 5.03 34.66 -17.51
N ALA A 50 6.31 34.65 -17.88
CA ALA A 50 7.19 33.51 -17.63
C ALA A 50 7.35 33.22 -16.11
N LEU A 51 7.45 34.26 -15.28
CA LEU A 51 7.52 34.13 -13.83
C LEU A 51 6.22 33.54 -13.26
N ASN A 52 5.08 34.01 -13.72
CA ASN A 52 3.78 33.50 -13.29
C ASN A 52 3.60 32.02 -13.66
N GLU A 53 3.97 31.63 -14.89
CA GLU A 53 3.93 30.22 -15.30
C GLU A 53 4.95 29.35 -14.53
N ALA A 54 6.14 29.85 -14.23
CA ALA A 54 7.14 29.15 -13.42
C ALA A 54 6.64 28.92 -11.98
N LYS A 55 6.00 29.91 -11.36
CA LYS A 55 5.35 29.79 -10.03
C LYS A 55 4.24 28.76 -10.07
N LYS A 56 3.37 28.83 -11.06
CA LYS A 56 2.26 27.87 -11.22
C LYS A 56 2.76 26.44 -11.39
N LEU A 57 3.81 26.23 -12.19
CA LEU A 57 4.43 24.89 -12.33
C LEU A 57 5.01 24.40 -11.01
N TYR A 58 5.65 25.28 -10.25
CA TYR A 58 6.18 24.96 -8.93
C TYR A 58 5.05 24.54 -7.96
N GLU A 59 3.99 25.31 -7.89
CA GLU A 59 2.81 25.01 -7.05
C GLU A 59 2.14 23.69 -7.44
N LEU A 60 1.99 23.44 -8.74
CA LEU A 60 1.41 22.17 -9.24
C LEU A 60 2.28 20.96 -8.85
N GLU A 61 3.60 21.08 -8.87
CA GLU A 61 4.49 19.98 -8.47
C GLU A 61 4.45 19.76 -6.96
N GLU A 62 4.36 20.82 -6.14
CA GLU A 62 4.15 20.70 -4.70
C GLU A 62 2.78 20.09 -4.36
N GLN A 63 1.72 20.49 -5.06
CA GLN A 63 0.39 19.87 -4.89
C GLN A 63 0.40 18.38 -5.28
N ARG A 64 1.08 18.03 -6.36
CA ARG A 64 1.24 16.65 -6.82
C ARG A 64 1.96 15.79 -5.78
N ARG A 65 3.01 16.34 -5.14
CA ARG A 65 3.73 15.73 -4.04
C ARG A 65 2.85 15.56 -2.81
N ALA A 66 2.19 16.62 -2.36
CA ALA A 66 1.29 16.59 -1.21
C ALA A 66 0.13 15.59 -1.41
N SER A 67 -0.42 15.53 -2.63
CA SER A 67 -1.44 14.54 -3.00
C SER A 67 -0.93 13.10 -2.91
N ALA A 68 0.32 12.83 -3.30
CA ALA A 68 0.92 11.51 -3.16
C ALA A 68 1.09 11.12 -1.69
N ASP A 69 1.59 12.04 -0.85
CA ASP A 69 1.77 11.82 0.58
C ASP A 69 0.42 11.59 1.29
N SER A 70 -0.60 12.38 0.96
CA SER A 70 -1.97 12.20 1.49
C SER A 70 -2.57 10.84 1.11
N LYS A 71 -2.44 10.43 -0.15
CA LYS A 71 -2.90 9.10 -0.60
C LYS A 71 -2.17 7.97 0.12
N ALA A 72 -0.86 8.10 0.35
CA ALA A 72 -0.08 7.11 1.09
C ALA A 72 -0.59 6.96 2.53
N ALA A 73 -0.88 8.08 3.21
CA ALA A 73 -1.45 8.08 4.56
C ALA A 73 -2.83 7.39 4.61
N ILE A 74 -3.70 7.66 3.62
CA ILE A 74 -5.01 6.99 3.51
C ILE A 74 -4.83 5.48 3.30
N TYR A 75 -3.90 5.06 2.44
CA TYR A 75 -3.64 3.64 2.22
C TYR A 75 -3.08 2.95 3.46
N LEU A 76 -2.19 3.61 4.21
CA LEU A 76 -1.69 3.07 5.48
C LEU A 76 -2.81 2.91 6.51
N ALA A 77 -3.70 3.88 6.63
CA ALA A 77 -4.87 3.78 7.49
C ALA A 77 -5.77 2.60 7.08
N ALA A 78 -6.04 2.43 5.79
CA ALA A 78 -6.81 1.29 5.27
C ALA A 78 -6.12 -0.06 5.56
N ILE A 79 -4.80 -0.16 5.37
CA ILE A 79 -4.01 -1.35 5.68
C ILE A 79 -4.09 -1.68 7.17
N THR A 80 -3.95 -0.67 8.04
CA THR A 80 -4.06 -0.83 9.49
C THR A 80 -5.44 -1.30 9.91
N ALA A 81 -6.50 -0.81 9.27
CA ALA A 81 -7.87 -1.26 9.52
C ALA A 81 -8.13 -2.70 9.03
N LEU A 82 -7.51 -3.12 7.92
CA LEU A 82 -7.65 -4.46 7.36
C LEU A 82 -6.90 -5.54 8.16
N ALA A 83 -5.82 -5.19 8.84
CA ALA A 83 -5.00 -6.15 9.58
C ALA A 83 -5.80 -6.90 10.67
N PRO A 84 -6.54 -6.26 11.60
CA PRO A 84 -7.36 -6.97 12.59
C PRO A 84 -8.51 -7.75 11.95
N VAL A 85 -9.08 -7.29 10.84
CA VAL A 85 -10.13 -8.03 10.11
C VAL A 85 -9.56 -9.33 9.54
N LEU A 86 -8.36 -9.29 8.96
CA LEU A 86 -7.68 -10.50 8.49
C LEU A 86 -7.35 -11.46 9.65
N THR A 87 -6.88 -10.95 10.78
CA THR A 87 -6.55 -11.80 11.93
C THR A 87 -7.78 -12.45 12.56
N SER A 88 -8.95 -11.82 12.51
CA SER A 88 -10.21 -12.40 12.99
C SER A 88 -10.68 -13.63 12.18
N LEU A 89 -10.18 -13.79 10.95
CA LEU A 89 -10.50 -14.94 10.09
C LEU A 89 -9.63 -16.17 10.40
N ILE A 90 -8.55 -16.03 11.19
CA ILE A 90 -7.62 -17.12 11.53
C ILE A 90 -8.32 -18.27 12.28
N PRO A 91 -9.16 -18.04 13.32
CA PRO A 91 -9.76 -19.13 14.09
C PRO A 91 -10.61 -20.08 13.24
N GLY A 92 -11.33 -19.54 12.24
CA GLY A 92 -12.14 -20.33 11.32
C GLY A 92 -11.33 -21.20 10.37
N ALA A 93 -10.10 -20.77 10.05
CA ALA A 93 -9.20 -21.49 9.15
C ALA A 93 -8.39 -22.60 9.86
N ILE A 94 -8.23 -22.53 11.19
CA ILE A 94 -7.36 -23.46 11.96
C ILE A 94 -8.15 -24.42 12.84
N THR A 95 -9.30 -24.03 13.40
CA THR A 95 -9.97 -24.76 14.48
C THR A 95 -11.07 -25.71 14.05
N LYS A 96 -11.53 -25.68 12.81
CA LYS A 96 -12.59 -26.59 12.31
C LYS A 96 -12.05 -27.47 11.17
N PHE A 97 -11.18 -28.40 11.51
CA PHE A 97 -10.65 -29.44 10.60
C PHE A 97 -11.64 -30.58 10.31
N ASP A 98 -12.95 -30.38 10.49
CA ASP A 98 -13.98 -31.39 10.21
C ASP A 98 -14.56 -31.29 8.79
N GLY A 99 -14.17 -30.28 8.01
CA GLY A 99 -14.51 -30.16 6.61
C GLY A 99 -13.52 -30.88 5.67
N SER A 100 -13.72 -30.76 4.39
CA SER A 100 -12.76 -31.28 3.40
C SER A 100 -11.39 -30.63 3.63
N LYS A 101 -10.39 -31.40 4.05
CA LYS A 101 -8.99 -30.96 4.30
C LYS A 101 -8.40 -30.13 3.16
N PHE A 102 -8.91 -30.32 1.95
CA PHE A 102 -8.52 -29.56 0.77
C PHE A 102 -8.99 -28.10 0.81
N ILE A 103 -10.24 -27.87 1.24
CA ILE A 103 -10.83 -26.51 1.30
C ILE A 103 -10.15 -25.68 2.39
N ASP A 104 -9.85 -26.30 3.53
CA ASP A 104 -9.16 -25.64 4.64
C ASP A 104 -7.72 -25.28 4.23
N GLY A 105 -7.01 -26.18 3.57
CA GLY A 105 -5.69 -25.94 3.02
C GLY A 105 -5.68 -24.79 1.99
N LEU A 106 -6.68 -24.74 1.10
CA LEU A 106 -6.82 -23.66 0.11
C LEU A 106 -7.09 -22.32 0.79
N SER A 107 -7.98 -22.29 1.79
CA SER A 107 -8.27 -21.08 2.56
C SER A 107 -7.03 -20.55 3.28
N PHE A 108 -6.24 -21.42 3.86
CA PHE A 108 -4.99 -21.05 4.52
C PHE A 108 -3.98 -20.45 3.53
N ILE A 109 -3.82 -21.03 2.34
CA ILE A 109 -2.93 -20.51 1.29
C ILE A 109 -3.36 -19.11 0.85
N ILE A 110 -4.67 -18.89 0.62
CA ILE A 110 -5.20 -17.59 0.24
C ILE A 110 -4.99 -16.57 1.36
N PHE A 111 -5.16 -16.96 2.62
CA PHE A 111 -4.90 -16.12 3.78
C PHE A 111 -3.43 -15.68 3.86
N ILE A 112 -2.49 -16.60 3.76
CA ILE A 112 -1.05 -16.29 3.74
C ILE A 112 -0.70 -15.37 2.57
N TYR A 113 -1.27 -15.63 1.39
CA TYR A 113 -1.10 -14.74 0.23
C TYR A 113 -1.59 -13.31 0.52
N ALA A 114 -2.78 -13.15 1.11
CA ALA A 114 -3.33 -11.86 1.47
C ALA A 114 -2.44 -11.12 2.50
N LEU A 115 -1.94 -11.84 3.50
CA LEU A 115 -1.05 -11.28 4.53
C LEU A 115 0.27 -10.78 3.94
N ILE A 116 0.91 -11.56 3.08
CA ILE A 116 2.15 -11.16 2.38
C ILE A 116 1.89 -9.91 1.52
N LYS A 117 0.76 -9.84 0.82
CA LYS A 117 0.41 -8.68 -0.01
C LYS A 117 0.11 -7.46 0.84
N LEU A 118 -0.53 -7.63 2.01
CA LEU A 118 -0.80 -6.55 2.95
C LEU A 118 0.50 -5.91 3.46
N LEU A 119 1.43 -6.74 3.93
CA LEU A 119 2.75 -6.29 4.38
C LEU A 119 3.48 -5.53 3.27
N ARG A 120 3.44 -6.06 2.06
CA ARG A 120 4.10 -5.42 0.92
C ARG A 120 3.45 -4.11 0.52
N ALA A 121 2.12 -4.01 0.56
CA ALA A 121 1.41 -2.75 0.32
C ALA A 121 1.80 -1.70 1.35
N ALA A 122 1.94 -2.08 2.63
CA ALA A 122 2.43 -1.21 3.69
C ALA A 122 3.84 -0.67 3.38
N LEU A 123 4.77 -1.54 2.98
CA LEU A 123 6.14 -1.13 2.64
C LEU A 123 6.17 -0.10 1.50
N TRP A 124 5.38 -0.29 0.43
CA TRP A 124 5.29 0.70 -0.66
C TRP A 124 4.67 2.03 -0.22
N ALA A 125 3.66 1.98 0.66
CA ALA A 125 3.07 3.19 1.23
C ALA A 125 4.08 3.93 2.13
N PHE A 126 4.87 3.23 2.93
CA PHE A 126 5.96 3.82 3.72
C PHE A 126 7.06 4.42 2.85
N ASP A 127 7.44 3.76 1.75
CA ASP A 127 8.43 4.29 0.81
C ASP A 127 7.95 5.62 0.19
N THR A 128 6.65 5.78 -0.03
CA THR A 128 6.07 7.06 -0.47
C THR A 128 6.23 8.16 0.57
N LEU A 129 6.00 7.84 1.85
CA LEU A 129 6.10 8.80 2.97
C LEU A 129 7.54 9.07 3.38
N LYS A 130 8.48 8.24 2.95
CA LYS A 130 9.90 8.44 3.24
C LYS A 130 10.31 9.85 2.86
N VAL A 131 10.94 10.54 3.82
CA VAL A 131 11.39 11.91 3.62
C VAL A 131 12.36 11.94 2.44
N SER A 132 11.94 12.54 1.34
CA SER A 132 12.82 12.87 0.22
C SER A 132 13.17 14.34 0.33
N ALA A 133 14.46 14.67 0.19
CA ALA A 133 14.90 16.05 0.09
C ALA A 133 14.11 16.73 -1.04
N SER A 134 13.52 17.89 -0.74
CA SER A 134 12.81 18.72 -1.70
C SER A 134 13.66 19.95 -1.94
N HIS A 135 13.96 20.17 -3.19
CA HIS A 135 14.60 21.44 -3.58
C HIS A 135 13.53 22.53 -3.54
N ARG A 136 13.74 23.53 -2.71
CA ARG A 136 12.90 24.72 -2.58
C ARG A 136 13.79 25.95 -2.72
N VAL A 137 13.20 27.01 -3.20
CA VAL A 137 13.85 28.32 -3.13
C VAL A 137 13.96 28.66 -1.65
N ASP A 138 15.19 28.68 -1.13
CA ASP A 138 15.47 28.97 0.27
C ASP A 138 15.51 30.48 0.52
N ILE A 139 15.37 30.87 1.80
CA ILE A 139 15.43 32.28 2.23
C ILE A 139 16.76 32.91 1.79
N ASN A 140 17.86 32.20 1.94
CA ASN A 140 19.18 32.66 1.50
C ASN A 140 19.27 32.88 -0.02
N GLU A 141 18.70 31.95 -0.80
CA GLU A 141 18.66 32.07 -2.25
C GLU A 141 17.80 33.30 -2.68
N LEU A 142 16.64 33.46 -2.02
CA LEU A 142 15.77 34.60 -2.25
C LEU A 142 16.43 35.91 -1.87
N THR A 143 17.13 35.97 -0.72
CA THR A 143 17.88 37.16 -0.29
C THR A 143 18.99 37.51 -1.26
N ASN A 144 19.74 36.52 -1.75
CA ASN A 144 20.78 36.69 -2.73
C ASN A 144 20.25 37.22 -4.08
N ILE A 145 19.05 36.76 -4.48
CA ILE A 145 18.38 37.23 -5.70
C ILE A 145 18.06 38.75 -5.57
N TRP A 146 17.64 39.18 -4.37
CA TRP A 146 17.25 40.58 -4.11
C TRP A 146 18.42 41.54 -3.78
N SER A 147 19.52 41.02 -3.26
CA SER A 147 20.68 41.83 -2.86
C SER A 147 21.61 42.19 -4.01
N ASP A 148 21.41 41.62 -5.19
CA ASP A 148 22.27 41.85 -6.35
C ASP A 148 21.76 43.03 -7.14
N ASP A 149 22.65 44.04 -7.38
CA ASP A 149 22.36 45.29 -8.10
C ASP A 149 21.91 45.13 -9.56
N ASP A 150 22.07 43.91 -10.10
CA ASP A 150 21.62 43.57 -11.44
C ASP A 150 20.10 43.39 -11.44
N LYS A 151 19.33 44.38 -11.88
CA LYS A 151 17.85 44.45 -11.92
C LYS A 151 17.13 43.25 -12.62
N LYS A 152 17.74 42.07 -12.66
CA LYS A 152 17.21 40.86 -13.32
C LYS A 152 16.64 39.82 -12.31
N TYR A 153 16.09 40.31 -11.18
CA TYR A 153 15.54 39.43 -10.12
C TYR A 153 14.43 38.49 -10.64
N GLU A 154 13.57 38.94 -11.55
CA GLU A 154 12.53 38.12 -12.16
C GLU A 154 13.11 36.90 -12.92
N LYS A 155 14.14 37.16 -13.76
CA LYS A 155 14.84 36.08 -14.47
C LYS A 155 15.43 35.05 -13.50
N ARG A 156 16.06 35.51 -12.43
CA ARG A 156 16.65 34.63 -11.41
C ARG A 156 15.59 33.82 -10.70
N LEU A 157 14.43 34.41 -10.37
CA LEU A 157 13.29 33.69 -9.78
C LEU A 157 12.72 32.64 -10.74
N ILE A 158 12.61 32.95 -12.03
CA ILE A 158 12.20 31.98 -13.05
C ILE A 158 13.16 30.78 -13.04
N ILE A 159 14.46 31.03 -13.11
CA ILE A 159 15.50 30.02 -13.14
C ILE A 159 15.45 29.18 -11.85
N ALA A 160 15.32 29.81 -10.67
CA ALA A 160 15.23 29.13 -9.39
C ALA A 160 14.00 28.20 -9.32
N ASN A 161 12.81 28.72 -9.62
CA ASN A 161 11.57 27.94 -9.59
C ASN A 161 11.62 26.76 -10.58
N LEU A 162 11.99 26.98 -11.83
CA LEU A 162 12.07 25.91 -12.83
C LEU A 162 13.14 24.88 -12.50
N SER A 163 14.26 25.30 -11.91
CA SER A 163 15.32 24.38 -11.45
C SER A 163 14.83 23.50 -10.29
N CYS A 164 14.09 24.07 -9.34
CA CYS A 164 13.46 23.31 -8.26
C CYS A 164 12.45 22.29 -8.81
N VAL A 165 11.56 22.69 -9.71
CA VAL A 165 10.60 21.81 -10.37
C VAL A 165 11.32 20.66 -11.07
N ARG A 166 12.35 20.95 -11.86
CA ARG A 166 13.07 19.91 -12.61
C ARG A 166 13.79 18.92 -11.69
N ARG A 167 14.42 19.38 -10.61
CA ARG A 167 15.11 18.52 -9.64
C ARG A 167 14.13 17.65 -8.83
N ASN A 168 12.96 18.20 -8.48
CA ASN A 168 11.96 17.47 -7.68
C ASN A 168 11.18 16.43 -8.49
N ARG A 169 11.07 16.61 -9.82
CA ARG A 169 10.22 15.80 -10.70
C ARG A 169 10.44 14.29 -10.58
N ASN A 170 11.69 13.85 -10.50
CA ASN A 170 12.02 12.43 -10.41
C ASN A 170 11.58 11.83 -9.07
N GLY A 171 11.79 12.55 -7.97
CA GLY A 171 11.32 12.15 -6.64
C GLY A 171 9.80 12.04 -6.56
N VAL A 172 9.07 13.02 -7.15
CA VAL A 172 7.60 13.00 -7.20
C VAL A 172 7.10 11.85 -8.08
N ASN A 173 7.73 11.60 -9.23
CA ASN A 173 7.38 10.48 -10.10
C ASN A 173 7.55 9.12 -9.37
N LEU A 174 8.64 8.96 -8.62
CA LEU A 174 8.86 7.76 -7.80
C LEU A 174 7.74 7.58 -6.76
N LYS A 175 7.38 8.64 -6.03
CA LYS A 175 6.25 8.61 -5.08
C LYS A 175 4.95 8.17 -5.75
N VAL A 176 4.62 8.74 -6.92
CA VAL A 176 3.42 8.37 -7.69
C VAL A 176 3.46 6.90 -8.11
N THR A 177 4.63 6.37 -8.46
CA THR A 177 4.80 4.95 -8.80
C THR A 177 4.57 4.06 -7.58
N CYS A 178 5.13 4.40 -6.41
CA CYS A 178 4.88 3.68 -5.15
C CYS A 178 3.39 3.65 -4.79
N ILE A 179 2.67 4.77 -4.98
CA ILE A 179 1.21 4.84 -4.78
C ILE A 179 0.45 3.89 -5.71
N LYS A 180 0.81 3.87 -7.01
CA LYS A 180 0.19 2.95 -7.98
C LYS A 180 0.42 1.48 -7.59
N MET A 181 1.63 1.14 -7.10
CA MET A 181 1.95 -0.21 -6.62
C MET A 181 1.13 -0.57 -5.37
N THR A 182 1.03 0.34 -4.39
CA THR A 182 0.21 0.16 -3.19
C THR A 182 -1.25 -0.08 -3.57
N HIS A 183 -1.81 0.73 -4.45
CA HIS A 183 -3.19 0.59 -4.93
C HIS A 183 -3.43 -0.78 -5.60
N ALA A 184 -2.54 -1.19 -6.50
CA ALA A 184 -2.65 -2.48 -7.17
C ALA A 184 -2.56 -3.68 -6.20
N LEU A 185 -1.75 -3.57 -5.15
CA LEU A 185 -1.66 -4.60 -4.10
C LEU A 185 -2.91 -4.63 -3.24
N LEU A 186 -3.45 -3.49 -2.83
CA LEU A 186 -4.70 -3.41 -2.07
C LEU A 186 -5.87 -4.03 -2.84
N LEU A 187 -6.02 -3.74 -4.13
CA LEU A 187 -7.06 -4.36 -4.96
C LEU A 187 -6.96 -5.89 -4.93
N ARG A 188 -5.75 -6.45 -5.03
CA ARG A 188 -5.53 -7.91 -4.96
C ARG A 188 -5.87 -8.47 -3.58
N ILE A 189 -5.60 -7.73 -2.51
CA ILE A 189 -5.98 -8.11 -1.14
C ILE A 189 -7.50 -8.15 -1.01
N PHE A 190 -8.23 -7.17 -1.54
CA PHE A 190 -9.70 -7.17 -1.54
C PHE A 190 -10.27 -8.37 -2.28
N VAL A 191 -9.70 -8.72 -3.44
CA VAL A 191 -10.12 -9.93 -4.18
C VAL A 191 -9.86 -11.19 -3.37
N ALA A 192 -8.68 -11.33 -2.76
CA ALA A 192 -8.35 -12.49 -1.92
C ALA A 192 -9.28 -12.58 -0.69
N PHE A 193 -9.58 -11.44 -0.06
CA PHE A 193 -10.51 -11.35 1.06
C PHE A 193 -11.92 -11.78 0.67
N PHE A 194 -12.41 -11.31 -0.47
CA PHE A 194 -13.72 -11.69 -1.00
C PHE A 194 -13.80 -13.19 -1.28
N LEU A 195 -12.76 -13.78 -1.85
CA LEU A 195 -12.68 -15.23 -2.06
C LEU A 195 -12.69 -16.01 -0.74
N LEU A 196 -11.98 -15.54 0.29
CA LEU A 196 -12.03 -16.16 1.62
C LEU A 196 -13.44 -16.14 2.21
N LEU A 197 -14.13 -15.01 2.11
CA LEU A 197 -15.53 -14.90 2.59
C LEU A 197 -16.46 -15.85 1.84
N LEU A 198 -16.33 -15.99 0.53
CA LEU A 198 -17.12 -16.92 -0.27
C LEU A 198 -16.88 -18.37 0.16
N ILE A 199 -15.64 -18.78 0.37
CA ILE A 199 -15.29 -20.13 0.79
C ILE A 199 -15.85 -20.40 2.19
N GLN A 200 -15.74 -19.48 3.13
CA GLN A 200 -16.27 -19.63 4.48
C GLN A 200 -17.79 -19.69 4.48
N SER A 201 -18.48 -18.86 3.67
CA SER A 201 -19.93 -18.90 3.53
C SER A 201 -20.41 -20.22 2.93
N ALA A 202 -19.72 -20.74 1.92
CA ALA A 202 -20.03 -22.04 1.32
C ALA A 202 -19.85 -23.18 2.34
N ASN A 203 -18.79 -23.16 3.14
CA ASN A 203 -18.58 -24.17 4.19
C ASN A 203 -19.69 -24.16 5.24
N LEU A 204 -20.14 -22.98 5.66
CA LEU A 204 -21.26 -22.85 6.60
C LEU A 204 -22.57 -23.41 6.02
N LEU A 205 -22.84 -23.18 4.74
CA LEU A 205 -24.03 -23.72 4.08
C LEU A 205 -23.98 -25.26 4.00
N ILE A 206 -22.81 -25.83 3.64
CA ILE A 206 -22.63 -27.28 3.54
C ILE A 206 -22.77 -27.95 4.93
N SER A 207 -22.23 -27.36 5.99
CA SER A 207 -22.34 -27.88 7.34
C SER A 207 -23.78 -27.85 7.89
N ASN A 208 -24.57 -26.87 7.47
CA ASN A 208 -26.00 -26.79 7.85
C ASN A 208 -26.89 -27.79 7.10
N ILE A 209 -26.49 -28.20 5.87
CA ILE A 209 -27.25 -29.17 5.07
C ILE A 209 -26.96 -30.61 5.51
N ASN A 210 -25.75 -30.89 6.00
CA ASN A 210 -25.36 -32.18 6.58
C ASN A 210 -25.09 -32.02 8.08
N PRO A 211 -26.13 -31.94 8.92
CA PRO A 211 -25.91 -32.10 10.36
C PRO A 211 -25.41 -33.55 10.58
N SER A 212 -24.12 -33.67 10.87
CA SER A 212 -23.52 -34.97 11.18
C SER A 212 -24.36 -35.67 12.26
N SER A 213 -24.72 -36.92 11.97
CA SER A 213 -25.49 -37.86 12.79
C SER A 213 -24.80 -38.27 14.12
N ASP A 214 -23.93 -37.44 14.66
CA ASP A 214 -23.20 -37.70 15.90
C ASP A 214 -23.92 -37.31 17.20
N SER A 215 -25.19 -36.86 17.10
CA SER A 215 -26.01 -36.58 18.29
C SER A 215 -26.84 -37.80 18.82
N SER A 216 -26.62 -39.00 18.28
CA SER A 216 -27.45 -40.19 18.64
C SER A 216 -26.77 -41.22 19.53
N LEU A 217 -25.63 -40.96 20.15
CA LEU A 217 -24.93 -41.99 20.96
C LEU A 217 -24.60 -41.60 22.41
N ASN A 218 -25.32 -40.63 23.00
CA ASN A 218 -25.13 -40.33 24.44
C ASN A 218 -26.43 -40.40 25.27
N ILE A 219 -27.44 -41.19 24.83
CA ILE A 219 -28.60 -41.54 25.68
C ILE A 219 -28.63 -43.06 25.77
N SER A 220 -27.70 -43.65 26.46
CA SER A 220 -27.84 -45.01 26.97
C SER A 220 -26.63 -45.38 27.81
N ASN A 221 -26.62 -45.03 29.06
CA ASN A 221 -26.02 -45.80 30.16
C ASN A 221 -26.14 -45.02 31.46
N ASN A 222 -27.40 -44.76 31.86
CA ASN A 222 -27.71 -44.54 33.26
C ASN A 222 -28.84 -45.46 33.63
N LYS A 223 -28.55 -46.79 33.56
CA LYS A 223 -29.44 -47.81 34.04
C LYS A 223 -28.80 -48.39 35.30
N GLY A 224 -29.43 -48.07 36.41
CA GLY A 224 -29.35 -48.92 37.58
C GLY A 224 -28.25 -48.64 38.55
N ASP A 225 -28.63 -47.99 39.61
CA ASP A 225 -28.43 -48.58 40.94
C ASP A 225 -29.37 -47.84 41.89
N CYS A 226 -30.60 -48.42 41.97
CA CYS A 226 -31.50 -48.19 43.09
C CYS A 226 -31.36 -49.45 43.98
N ASP A 227 -30.40 -49.48 44.81
CA ASP A 227 -30.36 -50.31 46.00
C ASP A 227 -29.28 -49.74 46.92
N ASP A 228 -29.76 -49.19 48.02
CA ASP A 228 -29.19 -49.10 49.35
C ASP A 228 -29.63 -47.85 50.09
N LEU A 229 -30.84 -47.96 50.64
CA LEU A 229 -31.27 -47.17 51.78
C LEU A 229 -30.84 -47.88 53.07
N PRO A 230 -30.00 -47.33 53.91
CA PRO A 230 -29.97 -47.73 55.31
C PRO A 230 -31.01 -46.95 56.11
N ALA A 231 -31.90 -47.70 56.69
CA ALA A 231 -32.82 -47.30 57.73
C ALA A 231 -32.08 -46.86 59.00
N GLY A 232 -32.65 -45.87 59.69
CA GLY A 232 -32.40 -45.62 61.10
C GLY A 232 -31.48 -44.44 61.36
N ILE A 233 -31.98 -43.41 62.02
CA ILE A 233 -32.09 -43.35 63.50
C ILE A 233 -32.89 -42.07 63.84
N TYR A 234 -33.94 -42.26 64.66
CA TYR A 234 -34.64 -41.30 65.48
C TYR A 234 -33.78 -40.75 66.63
N SER A 235 -34.06 -39.59 67.03
CA SER A 235 -34.03 -38.90 68.37
C SER A 235 -33.15 -37.64 68.33
N ILE A 236 -33.56 -36.56 68.74
CA ILE A 236 -34.36 -35.84 69.77
C ILE A 236 -34.53 -34.40 69.23
#